data_2b9b6c0e157dd10b77878a77d3227bb8
#
_entry.id   2b9b6c0e157dd10b77878a77d3227bb8
#
_cell.length_a   1.000
_cell.length_b   1.000
_cell.length_c   1.000
_cell.angle_alpha   90.00
_cell.angle_beta   90.00
_cell.angle_gamma   90.00
#
_symmetry.space_group_name_H-M   'P 1'
#
loop_
_entity.id
_entity.type
_entity.pdbx_description
1 polymer ?
#
loop_
_entity_poly.entity_id
_entity_poly.type
_entity_poly.pdbx_seq_one_letter_code
_entity_poly.pdbx_strand_id
1 'polypeptide(L)'
;MQETPHKGADTREHILDVAEAAVLDKGFDATSIEEVIAAVGITKSGFFYHLKDKNELAKALLVRYVEREDALFDELFARADELNDDPLHGFLVGLRMMSELMADLPNGHPGCLVASYCYQDRLFDKEVRAITASAVLNWRKRFRQRLDLIAERYPPRLEVDLDDLADMLSVIADGGIIISKAIKDKQVLARQMLLYRDFIKAVFLGVPSS
;
A
#
# COMPACT_ATOMS: atom_id res chain seq x y z
N MET A 1 -14.84 1.01 -39.74
CA MET A 1 -14.29 2.08 -38.92
C MET A 1 -14.21 1.55 -37.49
N GLN A 2 -13.04 1.07 -37.10
CA GLN A 2 -12.80 0.61 -35.72
C GLN A 2 -12.45 1.82 -34.86
N GLU A 3 -13.35 2.19 -33.95
CA GLU A 3 -13.05 3.16 -32.91
C GLU A 3 -11.98 2.55 -31.98
N THR A 4 -10.90 3.28 -31.77
CA THR A 4 -9.78 2.90 -30.93
C THR A 4 -10.16 3.04 -29.44
N PRO A 5 -10.39 1.95 -28.69
CA PRO A 5 -10.72 1.98 -27.27
C PRO A 5 -9.57 2.50 -26.37
N HIS A 6 -8.35 2.56 -26.87
CA HIS A 6 -7.15 2.88 -26.09
C HIS A 6 -7.03 4.34 -25.63
N LYS A 7 -7.43 5.32 -26.45
CA LYS A 7 -7.13 6.74 -26.16
C LYS A 7 -7.88 7.31 -24.95
N GLY A 8 -9.10 6.86 -24.69
CA GLY A 8 -9.90 7.31 -23.53
C GLY A 8 -9.45 6.67 -22.22
N ALA A 9 -9.11 5.38 -22.25
CA ALA A 9 -8.55 4.67 -21.09
C ALA A 9 -7.19 5.26 -20.70
N ASP A 10 -6.31 5.50 -21.66
CA ASP A 10 -4.99 6.12 -21.44
C ASP A 10 -5.10 7.52 -20.82
N THR A 11 -6.10 8.32 -21.25
CA THR A 11 -6.32 9.66 -20.68
C THR A 11 -6.79 9.58 -19.24
N ARG A 12 -7.71 8.66 -18.91
CA ARG A 12 -8.19 8.46 -17.54
C ARG A 12 -7.06 8.05 -16.61
N GLU A 13 -6.25 7.10 -17.02
CA GLU A 13 -5.08 6.65 -16.24
C GLU A 13 -4.09 7.79 -16.03
N HIS A 14 -3.81 8.60 -17.04
CA HIS A 14 -2.93 9.75 -16.92
C HIS A 14 -3.48 10.81 -15.95
N ILE A 15 -4.81 11.05 -15.94
CA ILE A 15 -5.45 11.91 -14.93
C ILE A 15 -5.20 11.37 -13.53
N LEU A 16 -5.38 10.05 -13.34
CA LEU A 16 -5.20 9.42 -12.04
C LEU A 16 -3.72 9.44 -11.60
N ASP A 17 -2.77 9.24 -12.51
CA ASP A 17 -1.33 9.31 -12.18
C ASP A 17 -0.92 10.70 -11.67
N VAL A 18 -1.33 11.74 -12.41
CA VAL A 18 -1.03 13.13 -12.04
C VAL A 18 -1.69 13.50 -10.71
N ALA A 19 -2.97 13.12 -10.55
CA ALA A 19 -3.71 13.42 -9.33
C ALA A 19 -3.15 12.66 -8.11
N GLU A 20 -2.78 11.38 -8.26
CA GLU A 20 -2.16 10.58 -7.20
C GLU A 20 -0.85 11.20 -6.73
N ALA A 21 0.03 11.56 -7.66
CA ALA A 21 1.30 12.21 -7.34
C ALA A 21 1.07 13.53 -6.56
N ALA A 22 0.13 14.35 -6.99
CA ALA A 22 -0.21 15.60 -6.31
C ALA A 22 -0.79 15.37 -4.90
N VAL A 23 -1.65 14.36 -4.75
CA VAL A 23 -2.25 14.00 -3.45
C VAL A 23 -1.19 13.47 -2.48
N LEU A 24 -0.26 12.64 -2.93
CA LEU A 24 0.82 12.10 -2.11
C LEU A 24 1.87 13.15 -1.72
N ASP A 25 2.02 14.21 -2.53
CA ASP A 25 2.93 15.32 -2.26
C ASP A 25 2.35 16.32 -1.24
N LYS A 26 1.13 16.78 -1.43
CA LYS A 26 0.55 17.89 -0.66
C LYS A 26 -0.82 17.65 -0.02
N GLY A 27 -1.37 16.46 -0.17
CA GLY A 27 -2.67 16.07 0.37
C GLY A 27 -3.84 16.34 -0.59
N PHE A 28 -4.95 15.63 -0.34
CA PHE A 28 -6.14 15.69 -1.18
C PHE A 28 -6.83 17.06 -1.16
N ASP A 29 -6.87 17.72 0.01
CA ASP A 29 -7.49 19.04 0.17
C ASP A 29 -6.80 20.09 -0.72
N ALA A 30 -5.47 20.11 -0.70
CA ALA A 30 -4.65 21.04 -1.46
C ALA A 30 -4.56 20.73 -2.97
N THR A 31 -5.07 19.59 -3.42
CA THR A 31 -5.09 19.20 -4.84
C THR A 31 -6.41 19.64 -5.50
N SER A 32 -6.35 20.61 -6.43
CA SER A 32 -7.53 21.07 -7.15
C SER A 32 -7.71 20.35 -8.49
N ILE A 33 -8.97 20.26 -8.95
CA ILE A 33 -9.28 19.70 -10.29
C ILE A 33 -8.61 20.55 -11.38
N GLU A 34 -8.62 21.86 -11.24
CA GLU A 34 -8.02 22.80 -12.20
C GLU A 34 -6.51 22.56 -12.38
N GLU A 35 -5.83 22.29 -11.30
CA GLU A 35 -4.40 21.94 -11.33
C GLU A 35 -4.15 20.62 -12.05
N VAL A 36 -4.96 19.58 -11.76
CA VAL A 36 -4.85 18.28 -12.45
C VAL A 36 -5.12 18.46 -13.95
N ILE A 37 -6.15 19.21 -14.32
CA ILE A 37 -6.47 19.55 -15.72
C ILE A 37 -5.28 20.21 -16.42
N ALA A 38 -4.67 21.21 -15.76
CA ALA A 38 -3.53 21.94 -16.30
C ALA A 38 -2.30 21.03 -16.47
N ALA A 39 -2.02 20.19 -15.49
CA ALA A 39 -0.86 19.29 -15.50
C ALA A 39 -1.00 18.16 -16.55
N VAL A 40 -2.21 17.63 -16.75
CA VAL A 40 -2.51 16.62 -17.78
C VAL A 40 -2.57 17.24 -19.18
N GLY A 41 -2.84 18.55 -19.29
CA GLY A 41 -2.97 19.24 -20.59
C GLY A 41 -4.29 18.95 -21.31
N ILE A 42 -5.37 18.71 -20.56
CA ILE A 42 -6.70 18.46 -21.11
C ILE A 42 -7.65 19.65 -20.88
N THR A 43 -8.82 19.60 -21.52
CA THR A 43 -9.87 20.59 -21.27
C THR A 43 -10.68 20.23 -20.02
N LYS A 44 -11.37 21.20 -19.42
CA LYS A 44 -12.31 20.98 -18.31
C LYS A 44 -13.40 19.97 -18.68
N SER A 45 -13.95 20.04 -19.88
CA SER A 45 -14.92 19.06 -20.39
C SER A 45 -14.30 17.67 -20.56
N GLY A 46 -13.03 17.58 -20.96
CA GLY A 46 -12.29 16.32 -21.04
C GLY A 46 -12.13 15.65 -19.68
N PHE A 47 -11.83 16.41 -18.63
CA PHE A 47 -11.79 15.88 -17.28
C PHE A 47 -13.15 15.34 -16.83
N PHE A 48 -14.22 16.16 -16.96
CA PHE A 48 -15.56 15.77 -16.53
C PHE A 48 -16.23 14.67 -17.39
N TYR A 49 -15.66 14.37 -18.55
CA TYR A 49 -16.03 13.16 -19.31
C TYR A 49 -15.58 11.88 -18.58
N HIS A 50 -14.43 11.91 -17.88
CA HIS A 50 -13.87 10.75 -17.19
C HIS A 50 -14.25 10.67 -15.71
N LEU A 51 -14.42 11.81 -15.05
CA LEU A 51 -14.64 11.93 -13.60
C LEU A 51 -15.60 13.08 -13.32
N LYS A 52 -16.76 12.80 -12.75
CA LYS A 52 -17.85 13.77 -12.56
C LYS A 52 -17.52 14.91 -11.60
N ASP A 53 -16.72 14.59 -10.56
CA ASP A 53 -16.39 15.53 -9.49
C ASP A 53 -15.15 15.10 -8.73
N LYS A 54 -14.76 15.88 -7.72
CA LYS A 54 -13.60 15.60 -6.87
C LYS A 54 -13.79 14.34 -6.00
N ASN A 55 -15.02 13.98 -5.65
CA ASN A 55 -15.30 12.79 -4.86
C ASN A 55 -15.15 11.51 -5.71
N GLU A 56 -15.60 11.54 -6.98
CA GLU A 56 -15.35 10.44 -7.91
C GLU A 56 -13.86 10.28 -8.20
N LEU A 57 -13.09 11.38 -8.30
CA LEU A 57 -11.63 11.33 -8.38
C LEU A 57 -11.03 10.66 -7.14
N ALA A 58 -11.48 11.05 -5.93
CA ALA A 58 -11.01 10.44 -4.69
C ALA A 58 -11.23 8.93 -4.66
N LYS A 59 -12.44 8.51 -5.02
CA LYS A 59 -12.81 7.09 -5.09
C LYS A 59 -11.96 6.34 -6.11
N ALA A 60 -11.81 6.89 -7.33
CA ALA A 60 -11.06 6.25 -8.39
C ALA A 60 -9.57 6.09 -8.03
N LEU A 61 -8.97 7.09 -7.40
CA LEU A 61 -7.60 7.03 -6.89
C LEU A 61 -7.43 5.92 -5.86
N LEU A 62 -8.33 5.87 -4.88
CA LEU A 62 -8.26 4.91 -3.79
C LEU A 62 -8.43 3.47 -4.27
N VAL A 63 -9.44 3.22 -5.13
CA VAL A 63 -9.69 1.88 -5.69
C VAL A 63 -8.47 1.41 -6.48
N ARG A 64 -7.96 2.23 -7.40
CA ARG A 64 -6.77 1.91 -8.20
C ARG A 64 -5.53 1.65 -7.33
N TYR A 65 -5.34 2.47 -6.30
CA TYR A 65 -4.22 2.30 -5.36
C TYR A 65 -4.29 0.95 -4.66
N VAL A 66 -5.45 0.59 -4.09
CA VAL A 66 -5.65 -0.67 -3.38
C VAL A 66 -5.49 -1.88 -4.31
N GLU A 67 -6.06 -1.83 -5.53
CA GLU A 67 -5.92 -2.91 -6.53
C GLU A 67 -4.44 -3.12 -6.92
N ARG A 68 -3.67 -2.05 -7.05
CA ARG A 68 -2.24 -2.12 -7.37
C ARG A 68 -1.42 -2.70 -6.21
N GLU A 69 -1.71 -2.28 -4.98
CA GLU A 69 -1.05 -2.83 -3.78
C GLU A 69 -1.39 -4.31 -3.59
N ASP A 70 -2.66 -4.70 -3.78
CA ASP A 70 -3.08 -6.10 -3.70
C ASP A 70 -2.37 -6.97 -4.74
N ALA A 71 -2.29 -6.51 -5.99
CA ALA A 71 -1.58 -7.22 -7.06
C ALA A 71 -0.08 -7.36 -6.74
N LEU A 72 0.56 -6.31 -6.20
CA LEU A 72 1.95 -6.33 -5.77
C LEU A 72 2.18 -7.38 -4.67
N PHE A 73 1.32 -7.43 -3.66
CA PHE A 73 1.43 -8.43 -2.59
C PHE A 73 1.19 -9.85 -3.11
N ASP A 74 0.22 -10.04 -4.01
CA ASP A 74 -0.06 -11.35 -4.61
C ASP A 74 1.15 -11.86 -5.39
N GLU A 75 1.74 -11.04 -6.25
CA GLU A 75 2.94 -11.39 -7.02
C GLU A 75 4.14 -11.71 -6.11
N LEU A 76 4.41 -10.83 -5.16
CA LEU A 76 5.55 -10.95 -4.26
C LEU A 76 5.48 -12.21 -3.41
N PHE A 77 4.32 -12.48 -2.82
CA PHE A 77 4.16 -13.65 -1.96
C PHE A 77 3.97 -14.94 -2.73
N ALA A 78 3.38 -14.94 -3.93
CA ALA A 78 3.38 -16.10 -4.80
C ALA A 78 4.82 -16.53 -5.13
N ARG A 79 5.68 -15.58 -5.49
CA ARG A 79 7.10 -15.85 -5.75
C ARG A 79 7.85 -16.34 -4.51
N ALA A 80 7.54 -15.79 -3.33
CA ALA A 80 8.14 -16.26 -2.08
C ALA A 80 7.76 -17.71 -1.76
N ASP A 81 6.50 -18.08 -2.00
CA ASP A 81 5.96 -19.42 -1.81
C ASP A 81 6.57 -20.43 -2.81
N GLU A 82 6.82 -20.03 -4.07
CA GLU A 82 7.58 -20.83 -5.03
C GLU A 82 9.03 -21.13 -4.60
N LEU A 83 9.63 -20.22 -3.86
CA LEU A 83 11.01 -20.37 -3.36
C LEU A 83 11.11 -21.20 -2.10
N ASN A 84 10.03 -21.35 -1.35
CA ASN A 84 10.04 -22.12 -0.10
C ASN A 84 8.63 -22.60 0.30
N ASP A 85 8.44 -23.90 0.36
CA ASP A 85 7.17 -24.56 0.74
C ASP A 85 6.83 -24.44 2.23
N ASP A 86 7.79 -24.02 3.07
CA ASP A 86 7.56 -23.84 4.50
C ASP A 86 6.87 -22.48 4.75
N PRO A 87 5.70 -22.44 5.42
CA PRO A 87 4.91 -21.22 5.55
C PRO A 87 5.66 -20.10 6.29
N LEU A 88 6.45 -20.42 7.31
CA LEU A 88 7.24 -19.41 8.02
C LEU A 88 8.37 -18.90 7.14
N HIS A 89 9.16 -19.80 6.55
CA HIS A 89 10.29 -19.39 5.72
C HIS A 89 9.83 -18.67 4.45
N GLY A 90 8.74 -19.10 3.80
CA GLY A 90 8.12 -18.39 2.68
C GLY A 90 7.70 -16.97 3.06
N PHE A 91 7.05 -16.80 4.22
CA PHE A 91 6.70 -15.47 4.72
C PHE A 91 7.92 -14.58 4.99
N LEU A 92 8.99 -15.15 5.62
CA LEU A 92 10.24 -14.43 5.87
C LEU A 92 10.96 -14.02 4.58
N VAL A 93 10.90 -14.86 3.53
CA VAL A 93 11.41 -14.53 2.19
C VAL A 93 10.59 -13.39 1.58
N GLY A 94 9.26 -13.46 1.64
CA GLY A 94 8.37 -12.38 1.16
C GLY A 94 8.64 -11.04 1.82
N LEU A 95 8.81 -11.02 3.15
CA LEU A 95 9.17 -9.80 3.90
C LEU A 95 10.55 -9.26 3.49
N ARG A 96 11.51 -10.13 3.19
CA ARG A 96 12.82 -9.74 2.67
C ARG A 96 12.71 -9.11 1.29
N MET A 97 11.97 -9.74 0.37
CA MET A 97 11.73 -9.21 -0.98
C MET A 97 11.01 -7.85 -0.94
N MET A 98 10.03 -7.70 -0.04
CA MET A 98 9.34 -6.43 0.18
C MET A 98 10.32 -5.34 0.66
N SER A 99 11.20 -5.66 1.61
CA SER A 99 12.24 -4.74 2.07
C SER A 99 13.18 -4.31 0.94
N GLU A 100 13.63 -5.23 0.09
CA GLU A 100 14.49 -4.95 -1.06
C GLU A 100 13.79 -4.05 -2.08
N LEU A 101 12.52 -4.34 -2.39
CA LEU A 101 11.69 -3.48 -3.25
C LEU A 101 11.62 -2.05 -2.72
N MET A 102 11.42 -1.87 -1.42
CA MET A 102 11.36 -0.53 -0.80
C MET A 102 12.73 0.17 -0.80
N ALA A 103 13.82 -0.58 -0.62
CA ALA A 103 15.17 -0.05 -0.65
C ALA A 103 15.59 0.46 -2.05
N ASP A 104 15.10 -0.20 -3.09
CA ASP A 104 15.43 0.10 -4.49
C ASP A 104 14.66 1.29 -5.06
N LEU A 105 13.65 1.81 -4.36
CA LEU A 105 12.93 3.00 -4.81
C LEU A 105 13.86 4.21 -4.92
N PRO A 106 14.03 4.82 -6.10
CA PRO A 106 15.04 5.85 -6.35
C PRO A 106 14.92 7.05 -5.41
N ASN A 107 13.69 7.49 -5.15
CA ASN A 107 13.35 8.64 -4.33
C ASN A 107 12.74 8.25 -2.96
N GLY A 108 12.80 6.95 -2.60
CA GLY A 108 12.06 6.41 -1.47
C GLY A 108 10.56 6.28 -1.74
N HIS A 109 9.80 5.78 -0.76
CA HIS A 109 8.36 5.58 -0.91
C HIS A 109 7.60 6.92 -0.96
N PRO A 110 6.72 7.14 -1.95
CA PRO A 110 6.05 8.43 -2.16
C PRO A 110 5.05 8.78 -1.04
N GLY A 111 4.48 7.80 -0.38
CA GLY A 111 3.46 7.92 0.67
C GLY A 111 2.41 6.83 0.55
N CYS A 112 1.62 6.64 1.60
CA CYS A 112 0.45 5.76 1.59
C CYS A 112 -0.81 6.58 1.33
N LEU A 113 -1.53 6.27 0.25
CA LEU A 113 -2.76 6.99 -0.10
C LEU A 113 -3.87 6.69 0.92
N VAL A 114 -3.97 5.45 1.39
CA VAL A 114 -4.93 5.03 2.42
C VAL A 114 -4.69 5.81 3.72
N ALA A 115 -3.46 5.92 4.19
CA ALA A 115 -3.11 6.72 5.37
C ALA A 115 -3.44 8.20 5.16
N SER A 116 -3.14 8.77 3.99
CA SER A 116 -3.50 10.15 3.65
C SER A 116 -5.03 10.38 3.74
N TYR A 117 -5.83 9.41 3.30
CA TYR A 117 -7.29 9.49 3.39
C TYR A 117 -7.78 9.35 4.83
N CYS A 118 -7.17 8.48 5.64
CA CYS A 118 -7.50 8.38 7.06
C CYS A 118 -7.28 9.71 7.81
N TYR A 119 -6.19 10.43 7.54
CA TYR A 119 -5.92 11.73 8.17
C TYR A 119 -6.86 12.84 7.71
N GLN A 120 -7.50 12.68 6.55
CA GLN A 120 -8.39 13.67 5.95
C GLN A 120 -9.83 13.13 5.77
N ASP A 121 -10.27 12.18 6.58
CA ASP A 121 -11.53 11.43 6.45
C ASP A 121 -12.76 12.33 6.33
N ARG A 122 -12.73 13.51 7.00
CA ARG A 122 -13.80 14.52 6.94
C ARG A 122 -14.07 15.08 5.54
N LEU A 123 -13.11 14.94 4.60
CA LEU A 123 -13.26 15.43 3.23
C LEU A 123 -14.02 14.46 2.33
N PHE A 124 -14.21 13.23 2.79
CA PHE A 124 -14.71 12.13 1.99
C PHE A 124 -16.13 11.74 2.39
N ASP A 125 -16.90 11.26 1.41
CA ASP A 125 -18.22 10.71 1.66
C ASP A 125 -18.16 9.33 2.35
N LYS A 126 -19.35 8.78 2.64
CA LYS A 126 -19.46 7.48 3.32
C LYS A 126 -18.87 6.34 2.48
N GLU A 127 -18.96 6.42 1.15
CA GLU A 127 -18.47 5.37 0.26
C GLU A 127 -16.94 5.33 0.25
N VAL A 128 -16.27 6.47 0.07
CA VAL A 128 -14.80 6.54 0.12
C VAL A 128 -14.26 6.10 1.47
N ARG A 129 -14.90 6.52 2.58
CA ARG A 129 -14.52 6.06 3.93
C ARG A 129 -14.67 4.55 4.11
N ALA A 130 -15.74 3.96 3.55
CA ALA A 130 -15.94 2.51 3.61
C ALA A 130 -14.88 1.75 2.81
N ILE A 131 -14.45 2.25 1.64
CA ILE A 131 -13.37 1.67 0.85
C ILE A 131 -12.05 1.76 1.63
N THR A 132 -11.76 2.91 2.25
CA THR A 132 -10.56 3.10 3.09
C THR A 132 -10.50 2.08 4.24
N ALA A 133 -11.60 1.90 4.97
CA ALA A 133 -11.68 0.92 6.04
C ALA A 133 -11.53 -0.51 5.52
N SER A 134 -12.17 -0.83 4.38
CA SER A 134 -12.08 -2.15 3.75
C SER A 134 -10.65 -2.47 3.30
N ALA A 135 -9.90 -1.49 2.79
CA ALA A 135 -8.50 -1.67 2.40
C ALA A 135 -7.65 -2.13 3.58
N VAL A 136 -7.74 -1.45 4.73
CA VAL A 136 -7.01 -1.82 5.96
C VAL A 136 -7.40 -3.22 6.44
N LEU A 137 -8.71 -3.53 6.46
CA LEU A 137 -9.19 -4.84 6.90
C LEU A 137 -8.79 -5.97 5.94
N ASN A 138 -8.70 -5.69 4.63
CA ASN A 138 -8.22 -6.67 3.64
C ASN A 138 -6.74 -6.97 3.81
N TRP A 139 -5.90 -5.95 4.10
CA TRP A 139 -4.49 -6.18 4.41
C TRP A 139 -4.31 -6.99 5.69
N ARG A 140 -5.03 -6.64 6.78
CA ARG A 140 -5.06 -7.47 8.00
C ARG A 140 -5.40 -8.91 7.66
N LYS A 141 -6.51 -9.16 6.96
CA LYS A 141 -6.95 -10.50 6.58
C LYS A 141 -5.89 -11.25 5.79
N ARG A 142 -5.25 -10.60 4.81
CA ARG A 142 -4.19 -11.17 3.96
C ARG A 142 -3.02 -11.68 4.80
N PHE A 143 -2.50 -10.83 5.68
CA PHE A 143 -1.35 -11.18 6.52
C PHE A 143 -1.74 -12.15 7.63
N ARG A 144 -2.94 -12.01 8.21
CA ARG A 144 -3.47 -12.93 9.20
C ARG A 144 -3.58 -14.36 8.66
N GLN A 145 -4.08 -14.55 7.46
CA GLN A 145 -4.16 -15.88 6.84
C GLN A 145 -2.78 -16.56 6.74
N ARG A 146 -1.73 -15.80 6.44
CA ARG A 146 -0.36 -16.33 6.45
C ARG A 146 0.13 -16.67 7.85
N LEU A 147 -0.16 -15.83 8.82
CA LEU A 147 0.20 -16.07 10.22
C LEU A 147 -0.54 -17.29 10.80
N ASP A 148 -1.79 -17.52 10.41
CA ASP A 148 -2.55 -18.71 10.80
C ASP A 148 -1.85 -20.00 10.30
N LEU A 149 -1.48 -20.05 9.00
CA LEU A 149 -0.75 -21.18 8.44
C LEU A 149 0.62 -21.41 9.13
N ILE A 150 1.30 -20.32 9.51
CA ILE A 150 2.54 -20.41 10.27
C ILE A 150 2.28 -20.98 11.66
N ALA A 151 1.25 -20.47 12.36
CA ALA A 151 0.92 -20.87 13.72
C ALA A 151 0.50 -22.35 13.84
N GLU A 152 -0.12 -22.92 12.80
CA GLU A 152 -0.44 -24.35 12.73
C GLU A 152 0.81 -25.24 12.81
N ARG A 153 1.91 -24.81 12.21
CA ARG A 153 3.18 -25.57 12.17
C ARG A 153 4.19 -25.13 13.24
N TYR A 154 4.17 -23.85 13.58
CA TYR A 154 5.05 -23.21 14.54
C TYR A 154 4.21 -22.45 15.57
N PRO A 155 3.73 -23.09 16.64
CA PRO A 155 3.00 -22.39 17.69
C PRO A 155 3.79 -21.17 18.21
N PRO A 156 3.16 -20.00 18.36
CA PRO A 156 3.85 -18.81 18.86
C PRO A 156 4.51 -19.07 20.22
N ARG A 157 5.74 -18.63 20.37
CA ARG A 157 6.53 -18.73 21.62
C ARG A 157 6.41 -17.47 22.48
N LEU A 158 5.85 -16.42 21.92
CA LEU A 158 5.47 -15.19 22.63
C LEU A 158 3.95 -15.11 22.63
N GLU A 159 3.38 -14.58 23.70
CA GLU A 159 1.96 -14.29 23.78
C GLU A 159 1.67 -13.05 22.91
N VAL A 160 1.08 -13.28 21.74
CA VAL A 160 0.74 -12.25 20.75
C VAL A 160 -0.64 -12.53 20.15
N ASP A 161 -1.42 -11.49 19.92
CA ASP A 161 -2.59 -11.58 19.07
C ASP A 161 -2.16 -11.58 17.59
N LEU A 162 -2.69 -12.50 16.78
CA LEU A 162 -2.29 -12.62 15.38
C LEU A 162 -2.91 -11.52 14.49
N ASP A 163 -4.03 -10.90 14.89
CA ASP A 163 -4.58 -9.73 14.18
C ASP A 163 -3.69 -8.50 14.43
N ASP A 164 -3.27 -8.29 15.69
CA ASP A 164 -2.31 -7.23 16.04
C ASP A 164 -0.97 -7.43 15.33
N LEU A 165 -0.51 -8.67 15.23
CA LEU A 165 0.72 -9.01 14.53
C LEU A 165 0.59 -8.76 13.00
N ALA A 166 -0.58 -9.02 12.42
CA ALA A 166 -0.87 -8.71 11.02
C ALA A 166 -0.91 -7.19 10.78
N ASP A 167 -1.56 -6.44 11.67
CA ASP A 167 -1.64 -4.97 11.59
C ASP A 167 -0.27 -4.30 11.75
N MET A 168 0.61 -4.91 12.55
CA MET A 168 1.95 -4.38 12.80
C MET A 168 2.74 -4.13 11.51
N LEU A 169 2.54 -4.92 10.45
CA LEU A 169 3.19 -4.67 9.17
C LEU A 169 2.76 -3.35 8.55
N SER A 170 1.46 -3.03 8.56
CA SER A 170 0.93 -1.75 8.07
C SER A 170 1.42 -0.58 8.94
N VAL A 171 1.44 -0.74 10.26
CA VAL A 171 1.96 0.27 11.19
C VAL A 171 3.44 0.55 10.93
N ILE A 172 4.25 -0.49 10.72
CA ILE A 172 5.68 -0.36 10.42
C ILE A 172 5.90 0.29 9.05
N ALA A 173 5.10 -0.06 8.05
CA ALA A 173 5.18 0.52 6.72
C ALA A 173 4.90 2.04 6.76
N ASP A 174 3.78 2.45 7.32
CA ASP A 174 3.40 3.86 7.41
C ASP A 174 4.36 4.65 8.31
N GLY A 175 4.73 4.11 9.48
CA GLY A 175 5.74 4.71 10.36
C GLY A 175 7.11 4.83 9.68
N GLY A 176 7.54 3.81 8.96
CA GLY A 176 8.77 3.80 8.18
C GLY A 176 8.79 4.86 7.07
N ILE A 177 7.66 5.04 6.36
CA ILE A 177 7.49 6.10 5.35
C ILE A 177 7.63 7.49 6.00
N ILE A 178 6.93 7.72 7.12
CA ILE A 178 6.96 9.00 7.83
C ILE A 178 8.39 9.33 8.29
N ILE A 179 9.07 8.38 8.92
CA ILE A 179 10.45 8.61 9.41
C ILE A 179 11.40 8.82 8.24
N SER A 180 11.29 8.01 7.17
CA SER A 180 12.12 8.17 5.95
C SER A 180 12.04 9.58 5.38
N LYS A 181 10.82 10.12 5.27
CA LYS A 181 10.59 11.49 4.79
C LYS A 181 11.13 12.56 5.76
N ALA A 182 10.86 12.39 7.06
CA ALA A 182 11.23 13.36 8.08
C ALA A 182 12.74 13.56 8.21
N ILE A 183 13.52 12.47 8.17
CA ILE A 183 14.98 12.53 8.31
C ILE A 183 15.73 12.43 6.96
N LYS A 184 15.01 12.35 5.84
CA LYS A 184 15.53 12.22 4.47
C LYS A 184 16.45 11.00 4.27
N ASP A 185 16.13 9.91 4.94
CA ASP A 185 16.80 8.60 4.79
C ASP A 185 15.82 7.58 4.21
N LYS A 186 15.90 7.35 2.90
CA LYS A 186 15.02 6.43 2.16
C LYS A 186 15.16 4.96 2.58
N GLN A 187 16.22 4.60 3.29
CA GLN A 187 16.47 3.22 3.72
C GLN A 187 15.75 2.86 5.04
N VAL A 188 15.14 3.82 5.73
CA VAL A 188 14.47 3.55 7.02
C VAL A 188 13.36 2.53 6.85
N LEU A 189 12.47 2.71 5.88
CA LEU A 189 11.36 1.79 5.64
C LEU A 189 11.83 0.35 5.45
N ALA A 190 12.82 0.15 4.59
CA ALA A 190 13.40 -1.17 4.33
C ALA A 190 13.98 -1.80 5.61
N ARG A 191 14.72 -1.04 6.42
CA ARG A 191 15.26 -1.51 7.71
C ARG A 191 14.16 -1.88 8.71
N GLN A 192 13.08 -1.10 8.77
CA GLN A 192 11.95 -1.40 9.65
C GLN A 192 11.21 -2.68 9.24
N MET A 193 11.06 -2.93 7.94
CA MET A 193 10.51 -4.19 7.44
C MET A 193 11.39 -5.40 7.80
N LEU A 194 12.72 -5.26 7.75
CA LEU A 194 13.63 -6.32 8.21
C LEU A 194 13.54 -6.55 9.72
N LEU A 195 13.33 -5.49 10.50
CA LEU A 195 13.11 -5.61 11.94
C LEU A 195 11.82 -6.36 12.25
N TYR A 196 10.73 -6.06 11.53
CA TYR A 196 9.49 -6.84 11.63
C TYR A 196 9.72 -8.33 11.28
N ARG A 197 10.42 -8.59 10.18
CA ARG A 197 10.80 -9.95 9.79
C ARG A 197 11.56 -10.69 10.92
N ASP A 198 12.48 -10.02 11.58
CA ASP A 198 13.23 -10.62 12.67
C ASP A 198 12.39 -10.78 13.95
N PHE A 199 11.42 -9.90 14.17
CA PHE A 199 10.41 -10.06 15.20
C PHE A 199 9.50 -11.27 14.93
N ILE A 200 9.04 -11.49 13.70
CA ILE A 200 8.31 -12.71 13.30
C ILE A 200 9.13 -13.97 13.63
N LYS A 201 10.43 -13.99 13.34
CA LYS A 201 11.29 -15.11 13.74
C LYS A 201 11.28 -15.33 15.25
N ALA A 202 11.41 -14.27 16.04
CA ALA A 202 11.41 -14.37 17.48
C ALA A 202 10.07 -14.89 18.02
N VAL A 203 8.95 -14.47 17.43
CA VAL A 203 7.61 -14.95 17.80
C VAL A 203 7.46 -16.45 17.60
N PHE A 204 7.89 -16.99 16.45
CA PHE A 204 7.62 -18.39 16.10
C PHE A 204 8.78 -19.36 16.37
N LEU A 205 10.03 -18.91 16.31
CA LEU A 205 11.21 -19.76 16.55
C LEU A 205 11.82 -19.54 17.95
N GLY A 206 11.50 -18.44 18.61
CA GLY A 206 12.14 -18.00 19.85
C GLY A 206 13.42 -17.22 19.60
N VAL A 207 13.91 -16.59 20.66
CA VAL A 207 15.21 -15.91 20.63
C VAL A 207 16.32 -16.97 20.80
N PRO A 208 17.38 -16.97 19.98
CA PRO A 208 18.51 -17.85 20.18
C PRO A 208 19.04 -17.73 21.61
N SER A 209 19.23 -18.85 22.29
CA SER A 209 19.91 -18.84 23.58
C SER A 209 21.34 -18.33 23.37
N SER A 210 21.70 -17.28 24.10
CA SER A 210 23.08 -16.73 24.12
C SER A 210 24.07 -17.69 24.72
#